data_afd836cdc486a847d76db459f9c4d8eb
#
_entry.id   afd836cdc486a847d76db459f9c4d8eb
#
_cell.length_a   1.000
_cell.length_b   1.000
_cell.length_c   1.000
_cell.angle_alpha   90.00
_cell.angle_beta   90.00
_cell.angle_gamma   90.00
#
_symmetry.space_group_name_H-M   'P 1'
#
loop_
_entity.id
_entity.type
_entity.pdbx_description
1 polymer ?
#
loop_
_entity_poly.entity_id
_entity_poly.type
_entity_poly.pdbx_seq_one_letter_code
_entity_poly.pdbx_strand_id
1 'polypeptide(L)'
;IWKTICKEVDVLFSFDPSLDIDKIRQENKDIFLIGNIDPVKIMLEGKSEEIVKISWEKIRAGGKNFALGLGGELVSGTPEENIKVISYLQDEF
;
A
#
# COMPACT_ATOMS: atom_id res chain seq x y z
N ILE A 1 11.24 -16.19 2.42
CA ILE A 1 11.15 -15.61 3.77
C ILE A 1 9.76 -15.08 4.07
N TRP A 2 9.09 -14.49 3.09
CA TRP A 2 7.74 -13.96 3.28
C TRP A 2 6.72 -15.05 3.60
N LYS A 3 6.87 -16.24 3.03
CA LYS A 3 6.01 -17.36 3.34
C LYS A 3 6.10 -17.77 4.81
N THR A 4 7.30 -17.74 5.37
CA THR A 4 7.53 -18.11 6.78
C THR A 4 6.89 -17.06 7.68
N ILE A 5 7.09 -15.78 7.39
CA ILE A 5 6.51 -14.68 8.17
C ILE A 5 4.99 -14.74 8.13
N CYS A 6 4.40 -14.93 6.96
CA CYS A 6 2.95 -14.95 6.81
C CYS A 6 2.27 -16.14 7.47
N LYS A 7 2.99 -17.22 7.73
CA LYS A 7 2.45 -18.35 8.49
C LYS A 7 2.33 -18.08 9.97
N GLU A 8 3.15 -17.16 10.48
CA GLU A 8 3.26 -16.89 11.92
C GLU A 8 2.49 -15.64 12.36
N VAL A 9 2.04 -14.82 11.41
CA VAL A 9 1.34 -13.57 11.73
C VAL A 9 0.05 -13.45 10.93
N ASP A 10 -0.95 -12.80 11.54
CA ASP A 10 -2.24 -12.57 10.89
C ASP A 10 -2.27 -11.25 10.11
N VAL A 11 -1.35 -10.35 10.39
CA VAL A 11 -1.26 -9.04 9.75
C VAL A 11 0.17 -8.80 9.29
N LEU A 12 0.34 -8.35 8.06
CA LEU A 12 1.65 -8.00 7.52
C LEU A 12 1.65 -6.53 7.08
N PHE A 13 2.51 -5.74 7.72
CA PHE A 13 2.82 -4.40 7.26
C PHE A 13 3.94 -4.46 6.24
N SER A 14 3.74 -3.85 5.08
CA SER A 14 4.79 -3.72 4.09
C SER A 14 5.31 -2.29 4.09
N PHE A 15 6.52 -2.09 4.58
CA PHE A 15 7.23 -0.81 4.52
C PHE A 15 8.18 -0.73 3.33
N ASP A 16 8.20 -1.76 2.50
CA ASP A 16 9.05 -1.79 1.32
C ASP A 16 8.18 -1.62 0.07
N PRO A 17 8.24 -0.44 -0.59
CA PRO A 17 7.43 -0.20 -1.79
C PRO A 17 7.80 -1.08 -2.97
N SER A 18 8.95 -1.73 -2.94
CA SER A 18 9.36 -2.64 -4.01
C SER A 18 8.68 -4.01 -3.94
N LEU A 19 8.04 -4.33 -2.82
CA LEU A 19 7.34 -5.60 -2.68
C LEU A 19 6.07 -5.62 -3.52
N ASP A 20 5.86 -6.73 -4.20
CA ASP A 20 4.70 -6.94 -5.06
C ASP A 20 3.53 -7.48 -4.23
N ILE A 21 2.54 -6.63 -3.99
CA ILE A 21 1.34 -7.00 -3.21
C ILE A 21 0.59 -8.16 -3.85
N ASP A 22 0.49 -8.16 -5.17
CA ASP A 22 -0.22 -9.22 -5.90
C ASP A 22 0.42 -10.59 -5.63
N LYS A 23 1.75 -10.65 -5.70
CA LYS A 23 2.49 -11.88 -5.45
C LYS A 23 2.35 -12.35 -4.01
N ILE A 24 2.44 -11.43 -3.05
CA ILE A 24 2.27 -11.77 -1.63
C ILE A 24 0.87 -12.31 -1.41
N ARG A 25 -0.14 -11.69 -1.99
CA ARG A 25 -1.54 -12.12 -1.86
C ARG A 25 -1.78 -13.49 -2.46
N GLN A 26 -1.20 -13.79 -3.61
CA GLN A 26 -1.35 -15.09 -4.24
C GLN A 26 -0.82 -16.22 -3.36
N GLU A 27 0.22 -15.96 -2.60
CA GLU A 27 0.83 -16.94 -1.71
C GLU A 27 0.16 -17.00 -0.33
N ASN A 28 -0.58 -15.96 0.06
CA ASN A 28 -1.13 -15.81 1.42
C ASN A 28 -2.54 -15.18 1.35
N LYS A 29 -3.53 -16.00 1.03
CA LYS A 29 -4.89 -15.52 0.71
C LYS A 29 -5.65 -14.90 1.87
N ASP A 30 -5.38 -15.34 3.09
CA ASP A 30 -6.19 -14.95 4.25
C ASP A 30 -5.54 -13.90 5.15
N ILE A 31 -4.27 -13.61 4.96
CA ILE A 31 -3.57 -12.65 5.79
C ILE A 31 -4.04 -11.21 5.49
N PHE A 32 -4.08 -10.36 6.52
CA PHE A 32 -4.38 -8.95 6.33
C PHE A 32 -3.11 -8.20 5.96
N LEU A 33 -3.14 -7.51 4.81
CA LEU A 33 -1.98 -6.76 4.30
C LEU A 33 -2.20 -5.27 4.42
N ILE A 34 -1.17 -4.54 4.82
CA ILE A 34 -1.19 -3.08 4.89
C ILE A 34 0.05 -2.55 4.15
N GLY A 35 -0.12 -1.69 3.21
CA GLY A 35 0.98 -1.05 2.48
C GLY A 35 0.54 -0.62 1.10
N ASN A 36 1.43 -0.31 0.21
CA ASN A 36 2.88 -0.04 0.30
C ASN A 36 3.24 1.03 -0.74
N ILE A 37 2.53 2.17 -0.67
CA ILE A 37 2.76 3.31 -1.56
C ILE A 37 4.14 3.91 -1.26
N ASP A 38 4.93 4.15 -2.30
CA ASP A 38 6.25 4.75 -2.16
C ASP A 38 6.13 6.21 -1.69
N PRO A 39 6.68 6.57 -0.51
CA PRO A 39 6.53 7.93 0.01
C PRO A 39 7.34 8.98 -0.76
N VAL A 40 8.39 8.58 -1.47
CA VAL A 40 9.23 9.52 -2.23
C VAL A 40 8.79 9.59 -3.69
N LYS A 41 8.83 8.46 -4.41
CA LYS A 41 8.56 8.45 -5.85
C LYS A 41 7.10 8.75 -6.18
N ILE A 42 6.19 8.34 -5.33
CA ILE A 42 4.76 8.46 -5.58
C ILE A 42 4.15 9.62 -4.81
N MET A 43 4.30 9.63 -3.48
CA MET A 43 3.65 10.66 -2.65
C MET A 43 4.28 12.04 -2.79
N LEU A 44 5.60 12.12 -2.81
CA LEU A 44 6.29 13.40 -2.90
C LEU A 44 6.36 13.92 -4.34
N GLU A 45 6.76 13.07 -5.27
CA GLU A 45 7.06 13.46 -6.65
C GLU A 45 5.91 13.23 -7.62
N GLY A 46 4.97 12.35 -7.29
CA GLY A 46 3.86 12.03 -8.18
C GLY A 46 2.75 13.05 -8.17
N LYS A 47 1.89 12.97 -9.17
CA LYS A 47 0.67 13.78 -9.26
C LYS A 47 -0.49 13.03 -8.64
N SER A 48 -1.49 13.76 -8.16
CA SER A 48 -2.68 13.15 -7.53
C SER A 48 -3.33 12.08 -8.42
N GLU A 49 -3.37 12.30 -9.71
CA GLU A 49 -3.95 11.34 -10.66
C GLU A 49 -3.19 10.03 -10.70
N GLU A 50 -1.86 10.10 -10.64
CA GLU A 50 -1.01 8.91 -10.60
C GLU A 50 -1.20 8.14 -9.30
N ILE A 51 -1.35 8.87 -8.21
CA ILE A 51 -1.57 8.28 -6.89
C ILE A 51 -2.89 7.51 -6.85
N VAL A 52 -3.94 8.08 -7.42
CA VAL A 52 -5.24 7.40 -7.53
C VAL A 52 -5.09 6.09 -8.29
N LYS A 53 -4.43 6.14 -9.44
CA LYS A 53 -4.23 4.96 -10.28
C LYS A 53 -3.45 3.86 -9.57
N ILE A 54 -2.31 4.22 -8.99
CA ILE A 54 -1.44 3.27 -8.30
C ILE A 54 -2.15 2.69 -7.08
N SER A 55 -2.87 3.54 -6.35
CA SER A 55 -3.63 3.10 -5.17
C SER A 55 -4.68 2.07 -5.52
N TRP A 56 -5.44 2.29 -6.60
CA TRP A 56 -6.44 1.33 -7.05
C TRP A 56 -5.82 0.02 -7.51
N GLU A 57 -4.66 0.07 -8.14
CA GLU A 57 -3.93 -1.14 -8.53
C GLU A 57 -3.56 -1.98 -7.32
N LYS A 58 -3.08 -1.32 -6.26
CA LYS A 58 -2.73 -2.01 -5.01
C LYS A 58 -3.94 -2.56 -4.28
N ILE A 59 -5.02 -1.82 -4.27
CA ILE A 59 -6.29 -2.25 -3.68
C ILE A 59 -6.80 -3.52 -4.36
N ARG A 60 -6.77 -3.55 -5.68
CA ARG A 60 -7.19 -4.73 -6.45
C ARG A 60 -6.28 -5.93 -6.18
N ALA A 61 -4.97 -5.69 -6.14
CA ALA A 61 -3.99 -6.74 -5.88
C ALA A 61 -4.14 -7.28 -4.46
N GLY A 62 -4.39 -6.41 -3.48
CA GLY A 62 -4.53 -6.79 -2.09
C GLY A 62 -5.81 -7.56 -1.78
N GLY A 63 -6.87 -7.24 -2.50
CA GLY A 63 -8.16 -7.92 -2.36
C GLY A 63 -8.87 -7.60 -1.04
N LYS A 64 -9.56 -8.61 -0.52
CA LYS A 64 -10.50 -8.45 0.59
C LYS A 64 -9.85 -7.99 1.91
N ASN A 65 -8.74 -8.57 2.28
CA ASN A 65 -8.07 -8.27 3.55
C ASN A 65 -6.88 -7.34 3.32
N PHE A 66 -7.17 -6.11 2.90
CA PHE A 66 -6.13 -5.16 2.53
C PHE A 66 -6.49 -3.75 2.98
N ALA A 67 -5.50 -3.03 3.52
CA ALA A 67 -5.59 -1.60 3.78
C ALA A 67 -4.48 -0.88 3.04
N LEU A 68 -4.83 0.21 2.38
CA LEU A 68 -3.86 1.03 1.68
C LEU A 68 -3.02 1.81 2.69
N GLY A 69 -1.71 1.82 2.51
CA GLY A 69 -0.80 2.54 3.38
C GLY A 69 0.48 2.91 2.67
N LEU A 70 1.36 3.57 3.37
CA LEU A 70 2.66 3.95 2.83
C LEU A 70 3.69 2.85 3.08
N GLY A 71 4.61 2.71 2.14
CA GLY A 71 5.77 1.83 2.28
C GLY A 71 6.92 2.53 3.01
N GLY A 72 6.59 3.32 4.03
CA GLY A 72 7.55 4.10 4.79
C GLY A 72 6.90 5.35 5.35
N GLU A 73 7.71 6.25 5.90
CA GLU A 73 7.22 7.50 6.48
C GLU A 73 7.03 8.57 5.40
N LEU A 74 6.05 9.45 5.60
CA LEU A 74 5.87 10.62 4.75
C LEU A 74 7.08 11.54 4.82
N VAL A 75 7.54 11.97 3.66
CA VAL A 75 8.67 12.88 3.54
C VAL A 75 8.16 14.32 3.65
N SER A 76 8.96 15.17 4.32
CA SER A 76 8.69 16.60 4.40
C SER A 76 8.56 17.20 2.99
N GLY A 77 7.54 18.01 2.77
CA GLY A 77 7.28 18.60 1.46
C GLY A 77 6.29 17.82 0.60
N THR A 78 5.79 16.69 1.08
CA THR A 78 4.76 15.94 0.35
C THR A 78 3.52 16.84 0.16
N PRO A 79 3.02 16.99 -1.09
CA PRO A 79 1.85 17.83 -1.32
C PRO A 79 0.63 17.36 -0.52
N GLU A 80 -0.06 18.30 0.10
CA GLU A 80 -1.25 18.00 0.89
C GLU A 80 -2.34 17.31 0.07
N GLU A 81 -2.50 17.73 -1.18
CA GLU A 81 -3.48 17.11 -2.08
C GLU A 81 -3.22 15.62 -2.29
N ASN A 82 -1.95 15.20 -2.30
CA ASN A 82 -1.58 13.80 -2.43
C ASN A 82 -1.94 13.01 -1.18
N ILE A 83 -1.73 13.60 -0.02
CA ILE A 83 -2.11 12.99 1.26
C ILE A 83 -3.62 12.81 1.33
N LYS A 84 -4.38 13.80 0.89
CA LYS A 84 -5.85 13.76 0.87
C LYS A 84 -6.39 12.64 -0.02
N VAL A 85 -5.72 12.35 -1.12
CA VAL A 85 -6.12 11.25 -2.01
C VAL A 85 -6.10 9.91 -1.25
N ILE A 86 -5.03 9.64 -0.53
CA ILE A 86 -4.90 8.38 0.21
C ILE A 86 -5.99 8.29 1.30
N SER A 87 -6.21 9.37 2.03
CA SER A 87 -7.24 9.41 3.06
C SER A 87 -8.64 9.16 2.48
N TYR A 88 -8.94 9.80 1.36
CA TYR A 88 -10.23 9.63 0.67
C TYR A 88 -10.44 8.19 0.20
N LEU A 89 -9.41 7.58 -0.39
CA LEU A 89 -9.53 6.23 -0.89
C LEU A 89 -9.70 5.19 0.23
N GLN A 90 -9.13 5.44 1.40
CA GLN A 90 -9.34 4.57 2.55
C GLN A 90 -10.78 4.61 3.03
N ASP A 91 -11.44 5.77 2.96
CA ASP A 91 -12.82 5.92 3.39
C ASP A 91 -13.81 5.22 2.45
N GLU A 92 -13.42 4.99 1.20
CA GLU A 92 -14.25 4.29 0.22
C GLU A 92 -14.28 2.78 0.40
N PHE A 93 -13.45 2.27 1.28
CA PHE A 93 -13.42 0.85 1.59
C PHE A 93 -14.47 0.49 2.64
#